data_ef403d717aab25be5f85daf9ea4d29da
#
_entry.id   ef403d717aab25be5f85daf9ea4d29da
#
_cell.length_a   1.000
_cell.length_b   1.000
_cell.length_c   1.000
_cell.angle_alpha   90.00
_cell.angle_beta   90.00
_cell.angle_gamma   90.00
#
_symmetry.space_group_name_H-M   'P 1'
#
loop_
_entity.id
_entity.type
_entity.pdbx_description
1 polymer ?
#
loop_
_entity_poly.entity_id
_entity_poly.type
_entity_poly.pdbx_seq_one_letter_code
_entity_poly.pdbx_strand_id
1 'polypeptide(L)'
;MSMEKMRDSIDFKNTDIKTLFRKLLLPTVLGMIFSALFVITDGIFVGKGIGSDALAAVNIVAPLWLFSTGVGLMFGVGASVVASIHLSHGKVKVARINITQSVVISSLLLMCTSTLFCSFAPQVVKLLGGSERLTPLAVEYMLWFVPFSLFTALLNSGMFFLRLDGSPNFAMMCNVVAAVLNILLDYLFIFPFDWGMFGAALASAIGTTVGALMVVFYLLRRRCTLRFHPIKMSRKSMQLMRRNIGYMCRLGSSAFLCEVAIACMMFVGNQVFIHYLKEDGVAAFSIACYFFPIIFMVYNAIAQSAQPIISYNYGLNENQRVRRAYLLALKTAIGCGVCFALVTIFCSPEIVGMFIDRSYPAYDIAVKGLPLYATGFVFFAVNIVSIGYFQSVERAKLRHSYHPAAWFILLTACFFGLPLLLGDRGNLACHPSCRNADNPLYPRDLH
;
A
#
# COMPACT_ATOMS: atom_id res chain seq x y z
N MET A 1 -0.06 -18.87 27.26
CA MET A 1 -0.57 -19.37 25.97
C MET A 1 0.52 -20.24 25.36
N SER A 2 0.33 -21.58 25.26
CA SER A 2 1.40 -22.49 24.85
C SER A 2 1.85 -22.20 23.43
N MET A 3 3.16 -22.23 23.19
CA MET A 3 3.81 -21.85 21.93
C MET A 3 3.46 -22.73 20.70
N GLU A 4 2.73 -23.82 20.90
CA GLU A 4 2.17 -24.67 19.84
C GLU A 4 0.98 -24.02 19.10
N LYS A 5 0.28 -23.07 19.74
CA LYS A 5 -0.87 -22.35 19.16
C LYS A 5 -0.52 -21.20 18.21
N MET A 6 0.76 -20.91 17.96
CA MET A 6 1.16 -19.76 17.10
C MET A 6 1.25 -20.09 15.61
N ARG A 7 1.10 -21.35 15.21
CA ARG A 7 1.06 -21.77 13.81
C ARG A 7 -0.34 -22.26 13.48
N ASP A 8 -0.99 -21.64 12.50
CA ASP A 8 -2.36 -21.98 12.10
C ASP A 8 -2.43 -23.22 11.20
N SER A 9 -1.57 -24.19 11.34
CA SER A 9 -1.50 -25.49 10.63
C SER A 9 -2.22 -25.49 9.26
N ILE A 10 -1.76 -24.61 8.34
CA ILE A 10 -2.34 -24.44 7.01
C ILE A 10 -1.67 -25.42 6.05
N ASP A 11 -2.47 -26.34 5.49
CA ASP A 11 -2.05 -27.23 4.42
C ASP A 11 -2.55 -26.70 3.06
N PHE A 12 -1.64 -26.08 2.28
CA PHE A 12 -1.96 -25.51 0.97
C PHE A 12 -2.29 -26.58 -0.09
N LYS A 13 -1.91 -27.84 0.15
CA LYS A 13 -2.11 -28.93 -0.82
C LYS A 13 -3.49 -29.57 -0.68
N ASN A 14 -3.88 -29.94 0.55
CA ASN A 14 -5.03 -30.81 0.77
C ASN A 14 -6.27 -30.04 1.27
N THR A 15 -6.11 -28.87 1.88
CA THR A 15 -7.26 -28.09 2.39
C THR A 15 -8.10 -27.55 1.24
N ASP A 16 -9.44 -27.54 1.42
CA ASP A 16 -10.36 -26.91 0.46
C ASP A 16 -10.03 -25.42 0.24
N ILE A 17 -10.14 -24.97 -1.02
CA ILE A 17 -9.76 -23.61 -1.43
C ILE A 17 -10.56 -22.53 -0.72
N LYS A 18 -11.87 -22.72 -0.51
CA LYS A 18 -12.72 -21.74 0.18
C LYS A 18 -12.31 -21.59 1.64
N THR A 19 -12.07 -22.70 2.32
CA THR A 19 -11.62 -22.72 3.72
C THR A 19 -10.26 -22.09 3.86
N LEU A 20 -9.34 -22.42 2.97
CA LEU A 20 -7.99 -21.89 2.93
C LEU A 20 -7.98 -20.37 2.69
N PHE A 21 -8.76 -19.92 1.71
CA PHE A 21 -8.90 -18.50 1.40
C PHE A 21 -9.50 -17.71 2.57
N ARG A 22 -10.55 -18.21 3.22
CA ARG A 22 -11.14 -17.55 4.40
C ARG A 22 -10.17 -17.45 5.57
N LYS A 23 -9.39 -18.51 5.83
CA LYS A 23 -8.35 -18.51 6.90
C LYS A 23 -7.25 -17.47 6.65
N LEU A 24 -6.94 -17.16 5.40
CA LEU A 24 -5.97 -16.14 5.03
C LEU A 24 -6.59 -14.74 4.95
N LEU A 25 -7.80 -14.63 4.38
CA LEU A 25 -8.46 -13.37 4.10
C LEU A 25 -8.80 -12.60 5.38
N LEU A 26 -9.45 -13.25 6.34
CA LEU A 26 -9.94 -12.55 7.53
C LEU A 26 -8.82 -11.89 8.34
N PRO A 27 -7.74 -12.58 8.71
CA PRO A 27 -6.61 -11.93 9.38
C PRO A 27 -5.94 -10.85 8.52
N THR A 28 -5.86 -11.05 7.19
CA THR A 28 -5.23 -10.08 6.31
C THR A 28 -6.05 -8.78 6.22
N VAL A 29 -7.37 -8.88 6.09
CA VAL A 29 -8.27 -7.70 6.08
C VAL A 29 -8.18 -6.96 7.41
N LEU A 30 -8.24 -7.65 8.53
CA LEU A 30 -8.09 -7.04 9.86
C LEU A 30 -6.73 -6.34 10.01
N GLY A 31 -5.63 -6.99 9.61
CA GLY A 31 -4.31 -6.36 9.64
C GLY A 31 -4.22 -5.10 8.77
N MET A 32 -4.86 -5.09 7.59
CA MET A 32 -4.91 -3.92 6.71
C MET A 32 -5.77 -2.80 7.28
N ILE A 33 -6.89 -3.11 7.95
CA ILE A 33 -7.71 -2.11 8.64
C ILE A 33 -6.90 -1.43 9.73
N PHE A 34 -6.16 -2.17 10.55
CA PHE A 34 -5.29 -1.57 11.57
C PHE A 34 -4.18 -0.72 10.96
N SER A 35 -3.62 -1.12 9.82
CA SER A 35 -2.65 -0.28 9.08
C SER A 35 -3.29 1.02 8.56
N ALA A 36 -4.56 1.00 8.16
CA ALA A 36 -5.28 2.22 7.78
C ALA A 36 -5.54 3.12 8.99
N LEU A 37 -5.98 2.53 10.12
CA LEU A 37 -6.19 3.27 11.36
C LEU A 37 -4.91 3.95 11.85
N PHE A 38 -3.76 3.26 11.74
CA PHE A 38 -2.45 3.84 12.02
C PHE A 38 -2.24 5.16 11.27
N VAL A 39 -2.39 5.15 9.93
CA VAL A 39 -2.14 6.34 9.09
C VAL A 39 -3.12 7.47 9.39
N ILE A 40 -4.41 7.13 9.58
CA ILE A 40 -5.45 8.12 9.84
C ILE A 40 -5.25 8.77 11.22
N THR A 41 -4.96 7.97 12.24
CA THR A 41 -4.81 8.46 13.62
C THR A 41 -3.56 9.31 13.78
N ASP A 42 -2.43 8.89 13.16
CA ASP A 42 -1.19 9.66 13.10
C ASP A 42 -1.45 11.06 12.51
N GLY A 43 -2.12 11.13 11.35
CA GLY A 43 -2.49 12.40 10.73
C GLY A 43 -3.40 13.29 11.62
N ILE A 44 -4.36 12.70 12.33
CA ILE A 44 -5.25 13.43 13.25
C ILE A 44 -4.45 13.99 14.44
N PHE A 45 -3.57 13.20 15.03
CA PHE A 45 -2.79 13.63 16.20
C PHE A 45 -1.76 14.70 15.83
N VAL A 46 -1.06 14.54 14.71
CA VAL A 46 -0.15 15.57 14.19
C VAL A 46 -0.91 16.86 13.90
N GLY A 47 -2.04 16.78 13.18
CA GLY A 47 -2.82 17.97 12.82
C GLY A 47 -3.44 18.70 13.99
N LYS A 48 -3.95 17.97 15.00
CA LYS A 48 -4.58 18.59 16.20
C LYS A 48 -3.57 18.95 17.29
N GLY A 49 -2.52 18.17 17.47
CA GLY A 49 -1.57 18.35 18.56
C GLY A 49 -0.45 19.32 18.21
N ILE A 50 0.02 19.34 16.96
CA ILE A 50 1.15 20.17 16.54
C ILE A 50 0.68 21.33 15.64
N GLY A 51 -0.24 21.03 14.69
CA GLY A 51 -0.84 22.03 13.82
C GLY A 51 -0.80 21.69 12.34
N SER A 52 -1.40 22.57 11.52
CA SER A 52 -1.54 22.38 10.08
C SER A 52 -0.20 22.34 9.33
N ASP A 53 0.78 23.11 9.77
CA ASP A 53 2.11 23.12 9.16
C ASP A 53 2.84 21.79 9.36
N ALA A 54 2.68 21.18 10.54
CA ALA A 54 3.23 19.87 10.84
C ALA A 54 2.59 18.79 9.95
N LEU A 55 1.28 18.81 9.78
CA LEU A 55 0.57 17.90 8.89
C LEU A 55 1.03 18.05 7.44
N ALA A 56 1.22 19.28 6.97
CA ALA A 56 1.77 19.57 5.65
C ALA A 56 3.20 19.04 5.51
N ALA A 57 4.04 19.20 6.55
CA ALA A 57 5.41 18.69 6.56
C ALA A 57 5.46 17.15 6.48
N VAL A 58 4.60 16.43 7.21
CA VAL A 58 4.47 14.96 7.11
C VAL A 58 4.08 14.55 5.68
N ASN A 59 3.14 15.25 5.05
CA ASN A 59 2.72 14.96 3.68
C ASN A 59 3.84 15.18 2.65
N ILE A 60 4.74 16.15 2.88
CA ILE A 60 5.94 16.35 2.03
C ILE A 60 6.89 15.15 2.13
N VAL A 61 7.03 14.54 3.30
CA VAL A 61 7.89 13.37 3.52
C VAL A 61 7.23 12.04 3.12
N ALA A 62 5.90 12.00 2.99
CA ALA A 62 5.12 10.80 2.66
C ALA A 62 5.65 10.00 1.44
N PRO A 63 6.15 10.60 0.34
CA PRO A 63 6.75 9.85 -0.77
C PRO A 63 7.91 8.94 -0.37
N LEU A 64 8.70 9.30 0.65
CA LEU A 64 9.79 8.47 1.15
C LEU A 64 9.27 7.25 1.91
N TRP A 65 8.16 7.41 2.62
CA TRP A 65 7.45 6.29 3.24
C TRP A 65 6.86 5.33 2.20
N LEU A 66 6.20 5.87 1.15
CA LEU A 66 5.68 5.07 0.04
C LEU A 66 6.80 4.32 -0.71
N PHE A 67 7.96 4.95 -0.90
CA PHE A 67 9.13 4.30 -1.46
C PHE A 67 9.58 3.10 -0.61
N SER A 68 9.68 3.27 0.71
CA SER A 68 10.08 2.21 1.64
C SER A 68 9.06 1.06 1.67
N THR A 69 7.77 1.39 1.68
CA THR A 69 6.67 0.43 1.57
C THR A 69 6.75 -0.33 0.25
N GLY A 70 6.92 0.39 -0.86
CA GLY A 70 7.04 -0.20 -2.19
C GLY A 70 8.22 -1.16 -2.31
N VAL A 71 9.39 -0.82 -1.75
CA VAL A 71 10.55 -1.73 -1.67
C VAL A 71 10.20 -2.97 -0.85
N GLY A 72 9.56 -2.81 0.31
CA GLY A 72 9.11 -3.93 1.14
C GLY A 72 8.15 -4.86 0.42
N LEU A 73 7.17 -4.30 -0.29
CA LEU A 73 6.21 -5.06 -1.10
C LEU A 73 6.88 -5.74 -2.30
N MET A 74 7.81 -5.08 -2.99
CA MET A 74 8.54 -5.65 -4.11
C MET A 74 9.30 -6.91 -3.69
N PHE A 75 10.07 -6.83 -2.64
CA PHE A 75 10.84 -7.96 -2.13
C PHE A 75 9.96 -8.99 -1.42
N GLY A 76 8.91 -8.55 -0.72
CA GLY A 76 7.94 -9.43 -0.05
C GLY A 76 7.18 -10.32 -1.02
N VAL A 77 6.55 -9.72 -2.03
CA VAL A 77 5.82 -10.45 -3.09
C VAL A 77 6.77 -11.33 -3.89
N GLY A 78 7.88 -10.75 -4.40
CA GLY A 78 8.81 -11.47 -5.25
C GLY A 78 9.41 -12.70 -4.56
N ALA A 79 9.91 -12.54 -3.34
CA ALA A 79 10.50 -13.66 -2.59
C ALA A 79 9.45 -14.67 -2.12
N SER A 80 8.24 -14.23 -1.75
CA SER A 80 7.16 -15.13 -1.32
C SER A 80 6.71 -16.05 -2.46
N VAL A 81 6.56 -15.53 -3.67
CA VAL A 81 6.19 -16.33 -4.85
C VAL A 81 7.27 -17.37 -5.16
N VAL A 82 8.54 -16.94 -5.24
CA VAL A 82 9.67 -17.85 -5.50
C VAL A 82 9.79 -18.93 -4.41
N ALA A 83 9.68 -18.52 -3.14
CA ALA A 83 9.73 -19.45 -2.01
C ALA A 83 8.56 -20.43 -2.02
N SER A 84 7.35 -19.98 -2.36
CA SER A 84 6.14 -20.81 -2.45
C SER A 84 6.30 -21.94 -3.47
N ILE A 85 6.80 -21.63 -4.66
CA ILE A 85 7.07 -22.62 -5.71
C ILE A 85 8.15 -23.61 -5.28
N HIS A 86 9.21 -23.15 -4.63
CA HIS A 86 10.23 -24.05 -4.09
C HIS A 86 9.70 -24.94 -2.96
N LEU A 87 8.81 -24.44 -2.11
CA LEU A 87 8.15 -25.23 -1.07
C LEU A 87 7.27 -26.32 -1.65
N SER A 88 6.52 -26.02 -2.72
CA SER A 88 5.65 -27.02 -3.38
C SER A 88 6.44 -28.19 -3.95
N HIS A 89 7.71 -27.96 -4.36
CA HIS A 89 8.65 -28.98 -4.81
C HIS A 89 9.47 -29.64 -3.69
N GLY A 90 9.16 -29.37 -2.41
CA GLY A 90 9.90 -29.88 -1.26
C GLY A 90 11.28 -29.24 -1.04
N LYS A 91 11.66 -28.21 -1.81
CA LYS A 91 12.98 -27.55 -1.75
C LYS A 91 13.04 -26.48 -0.65
N VAL A 92 12.74 -26.86 0.60
CA VAL A 92 12.65 -25.95 1.75
C VAL A 92 13.91 -25.11 1.96
N LYS A 93 15.10 -25.69 1.78
CA LYS A 93 16.37 -24.96 1.94
C LYS A 93 16.50 -23.80 0.95
N VAL A 94 16.07 -24.00 -0.30
CA VAL A 94 16.11 -22.95 -1.33
C VAL A 94 15.11 -21.84 -1.00
N ALA A 95 13.90 -22.18 -0.55
CA ALA A 95 12.92 -21.21 -0.10
C ALA A 95 13.45 -20.32 1.04
N ARG A 96 14.11 -20.94 2.05
CA ARG A 96 14.75 -20.21 3.16
C ARG A 96 15.84 -19.25 2.70
N ILE A 97 16.70 -19.68 1.76
CA ILE A 97 17.77 -18.84 1.19
C ILE A 97 17.15 -17.64 0.47
N ASN A 98 16.09 -17.83 -0.33
CA ASN A 98 15.43 -16.76 -1.05
C ASN A 98 14.85 -15.69 -0.10
N ILE A 99 14.17 -16.10 0.97
CA ILE A 99 13.64 -15.17 1.98
C ILE A 99 14.77 -14.43 2.68
N THR A 100 15.84 -15.12 3.07
CA THR A 100 16.99 -14.47 3.72
C THR A 100 17.66 -13.45 2.80
N GLN A 101 17.85 -13.78 1.53
CA GLN A 101 18.38 -12.86 0.53
C GLN A 101 17.50 -11.63 0.33
N SER A 102 16.19 -11.83 0.27
CA SER A 102 15.20 -10.74 0.16
C SER A 102 15.32 -9.76 1.32
N VAL A 103 15.30 -10.26 2.56
CA VAL A 103 15.41 -9.43 3.77
C VAL A 103 16.74 -8.68 3.80
N VAL A 104 17.87 -9.36 3.57
CA VAL A 104 19.20 -8.73 3.62
C VAL A 104 19.33 -7.63 2.56
N ILE A 105 18.91 -7.90 1.32
CA ILE A 105 19.08 -6.94 0.23
C ILE A 105 18.13 -5.76 0.35
N SER A 106 16.86 -5.97 0.72
CA SER A 106 15.93 -4.86 0.96
C SER A 106 16.39 -3.97 2.11
N SER A 107 16.90 -4.56 3.19
CA SER A 107 17.46 -3.81 4.32
C SER A 107 18.69 -3.00 3.92
N LEU A 108 19.64 -3.60 3.20
CA LEU A 108 20.84 -2.90 2.71
C LEU A 108 20.49 -1.76 1.77
N LEU A 109 19.54 -1.98 0.83
CA LEU A 109 19.08 -0.95 -0.08
C LEU A 109 18.49 0.24 0.69
N LEU A 110 17.62 -0.02 1.66
CA LEU A 110 16.99 1.04 2.46
C LEU A 110 17.97 1.71 3.42
N MET A 111 18.94 1.00 3.98
CA MET A 111 20.01 1.65 4.75
C MET A 111 20.80 2.62 3.88
N CYS A 112 21.21 2.21 2.69
CA CYS A 112 21.95 3.08 1.76
C CYS A 112 21.11 4.29 1.33
N THR A 113 19.84 4.08 0.93
CA THR A 113 18.96 5.18 0.51
C THR A 113 18.59 6.10 1.67
N SER A 114 18.36 5.57 2.86
CA SER A 114 18.12 6.39 4.08
C SER A 114 19.31 7.26 4.44
N THR A 115 20.52 6.68 4.40
CA THR A 115 21.74 7.46 4.65
C THR A 115 21.91 8.58 3.62
N LEU A 116 21.66 8.29 2.34
CA LEU A 116 21.70 9.29 1.28
C LEU A 116 20.66 10.40 1.51
N PHE A 117 19.42 10.03 1.77
CA PHE A 117 18.34 11.00 1.99
C PHE A 117 18.59 11.86 3.23
N CYS A 118 19.03 11.27 4.34
CA CYS A 118 19.33 12.02 5.55
C CYS A 118 20.56 12.93 5.39
N SER A 119 21.58 12.53 4.61
CA SER A 119 22.75 13.38 4.33
C SER A 119 22.39 14.64 3.52
N PHE A 120 21.34 14.59 2.72
CA PHE A 120 20.87 15.69 1.88
C PHE A 120 19.43 16.11 2.25
N ALA A 121 19.05 15.99 3.52
CA ALA A 121 17.68 16.19 3.97
C ALA A 121 17.03 17.51 3.52
N PRO A 122 17.67 18.70 3.68
CA PRO A 122 17.06 19.94 3.21
C PRO A 122 16.83 19.99 1.71
N GLN A 123 17.76 19.43 0.90
CA GLN A 123 17.65 19.38 -0.55
C GLN A 123 16.54 18.42 -0.99
N VAL A 124 16.44 17.26 -0.34
CA VAL A 124 15.38 16.26 -0.58
C VAL A 124 14.01 16.86 -0.27
N VAL A 125 13.86 17.52 0.87
CA VAL A 125 12.60 18.17 1.25
C VAL A 125 12.20 19.26 0.26
N LYS A 126 13.16 20.10 -0.19
CA LYS A 126 12.91 21.12 -1.23
C LYS A 126 12.50 20.47 -2.56
N LEU A 127 13.13 19.38 -2.96
CA LEU A 127 12.78 18.63 -4.17
C LEU A 127 11.36 18.05 -4.10
N LEU A 128 10.92 17.64 -2.91
CA LEU A 128 9.58 17.12 -2.65
C LEU A 128 8.51 18.23 -2.54
N GLY A 129 8.89 19.51 -2.69
CA GLY A 129 7.97 20.64 -2.68
C GLY A 129 7.89 21.39 -1.34
N GLY A 130 8.85 21.19 -0.44
CA GLY A 130 8.93 21.91 0.83
C GLY A 130 9.21 23.40 0.62
N SER A 131 8.32 24.25 1.13
CA SER A 131 8.54 25.71 1.22
C SER A 131 9.57 26.03 2.32
N GLU A 132 10.11 27.26 2.33
CA GLU A 132 11.05 27.68 3.37
C GLU A 132 10.48 27.57 4.78
N ARG A 133 9.18 27.82 4.94
CA ARG A 133 8.44 27.70 6.21
C ARG A 133 8.32 26.25 6.69
N LEU A 134 8.05 25.30 5.78
CA LEU A 134 7.78 23.90 6.12
C LEU A 134 9.05 23.03 6.15
N THR A 135 10.13 23.47 5.51
CA THR A 135 11.38 22.71 5.41
C THR A 135 11.95 22.31 6.77
N PRO A 136 12.01 23.19 7.82
CA PRO A 136 12.56 22.79 9.11
C PRO A 136 11.78 21.62 9.75
N LEU A 137 10.44 21.69 9.76
CA LEU A 137 9.56 20.66 10.32
C LEU A 137 9.65 19.34 9.53
N ALA A 138 9.69 19.43 8.21
CA ALA A 138 9.81 18.27 7.34
C ALA A 138 11.18 17.57 7.47
N VAL A 139 12.27 18.34 7.62
CA VAL A 139 13.62 17.81 7.86
C VAL A 139 13.69 17.14 9.22
N GLU A 140 13.14 17.74 10.27
CA GLU A 140 13.09 17.13 11.61
C GLU A 140 12.37 15.78 11.57
N TYR A 141 11.16 15.73 11.01
CA TYR A 141 10.40 14.49 10.85
C TYR A 141 11.17 13.45 10.04
N MET A 142 11.76 13.87 8.92
CA MET A 142 12.51 13.01 8.02
C MET A 142 13.72 12.37 8.70
N LEU A 143 14.50 13.13 9.46
CA LEU A 143 15.72 12.65 10.12
C LEU A 143 15.44 11.59 11.20
N TRP A 144 14.28 11.64 11.84
CA TRP A 144 13.88 10.67 12.86
C TRP A 144 13.07 9.50 12.33
N PHE A 145 12.37 9.66 11.21
CA PHE A 145 11.56 8.60 10.60
C PHE A 145 12.33 7.77 9.57
N VAL A 146 13.03 8.41 8.62
CA VAL A 146 13.64 7.74 7.46
C VAL A 146 14.71 6.71 7.82
N PRO A 147 15.57 6.88 8.85
CA PRO A 147 16.51 5.84 9.28
C PRO A 147 15.85 4.51 9.65
N PHE A 148 14.60 4.56 10.11
CA PHE A 148 13.81 3.38 10.49
C PHE A 148 13.00 2.77 9.32
N SER A 149 13.10 3.33 8.12
CA SER A 149 12.38 2.86 6.92
C SER A 149 12.65 1.40 6.56
N LEU A 150 13.82 0.88 6.91
CA LEU A 150 14.15 -0.54 6.76
C LEU A 150 13.17 -1.45 7.54
N PHE A 151 12.71 -1.01 8.72
CA PHE A 151 11.75 -1.78 9.53
C PHE A 151 10.35 -1.73 8.90
N THR A 152 9.97 -0.64 8.26
CA THR A 152 8.74 -0.56 7.46
C THR A 152 8.74 -1.60 6.34
N ALA A 153 9.84 -1.72 5.60
CA ALA A 153 9.96 -2.74 4.56
C ALA A 153 10.02 -4.17 5.11
N LEU A 154 10.68 -4.38 6.25
CA LEU A 154 10.72 -5.67 6.93
C LEU A 154 9.32 -6.10 7.40
N LEU A 155 8.54 -5.18 7.98
CA LEU A 155 7.17 -5.44 8.38
C LEU A 155 6.32 -5.82 7.16
N ASN A 156 6.35 -5.03 6.09
CA ASN A 156 5.57 -5.27 4.88
C ASN A 156 5.96 -6.58 4.18
N SER A 157 7.26 -6.85 3.97
CA SER A 157 7.72 -8.12 3.38
C SER A 157 7.42 -9.32 4.27
N GLY A 158 7.55 -9.16 5.58
CA GLY A 158 7.28 -10.18 6.58
C GLY A 158 5.85 -10.70 6.54
N MET A 159 4.88 -9.84 6.25
CA MET A 159 3.47 -10.26 6.11
C MET A 159 3.30 -11.37 5.06
N PHE A 160 4.03 -11.29 3.96
CA PHE A 160 3.99 -12.32 2.91
C PHE A 160 4.65 -13.63 3.38
N PHE A 161 5.77 -13.52 4.09
CA PHE A 161 6.51 -14.70 4.56
C PHE A 161 5.75 -15.45 5.63
N LEU A 162 5.15 -14.74 6.60
CA LEU A 162 4.37 -15.32 7.68
C LEU A 162 3.11 -16.03 7.15
N ARG A 163 2.40 -15.40 6.20
CA ARG A 163 1.23 -16.02 5.55
C ARG A 163 1.61 -17.29 4.78
N LEU A 164 2.72 -17.25 4.06
CA LEU A 164 3.23 -18.41 3.34
C LEU A 164 3.69 -19.54 4.28
N ASP A 165 4.25 -19.20 5.45
CA ASP A 165 4.61 -20.18 6.49
C ASP A 165 3.41 -20.76 7.23
N GLY A 166 2.17 -20.30 6.91
CA GLY A 166 0.93 -20.76 7.50
C GLY A 166 0.58 -20.12 8.84
N SER A 167 0.99 -18.87 9.07
CA SER A 167 0.72 -18.09 10.29
C SER A 167 0.10 -16.72 10.00
N PRO A 168 -1.06 -16.65 9.30
CA PRO A 168 -1.70 -15.38 8.98
C PRO A 168 -2.17 -14.60 10.21
N ASN A 169 -2.58 -15.27 11.28
CA ASN A 169 -2.96 -14.61 12.54
C ASN A 169 -1.77 -13.93 13.21
N PHE A 170 -0.59 -14.52 13.15
CA PHE A 170 0.62 -13.87 13.66
C PHE A 170 1.04 -12.66 12.78
N ALA A 171 0.86 -12.77 11.46
CA ALA A 171 1.04 -11.64 10.55
C ALA A 171 0.10 -10.48 10.92
N MET A 172 -1.19 -10.75 11.11
CA MET A 172 -2.15 -9.76 11.60
C MET A 172 -1.69 -9.13 12.92
N MET A 173 -1.29 -9.96 13.90
CA MET A 173 -0.81 -9.46 15.21
C MET A 173 0.36 -8.49 15.08
N CYS A 174 1.31 -8.72 14.17
CA CYS A 174 2.43 -7.79 13.95
C CYS A 174 1.94 -6.40 13.52
N ASN A 175 0.95 -6.33 12.60
CA ASN A 175 0.35 -5.06 12.19
C ASN A 175 -0.48 -4.41 13.30
N VAL A 176 -1.28 -5.19 14.02
CA VAL A 176 -2.11 -4.68 15.13
C VAL A 176 -1.24 -4.09 16.23
N VAL A 177 -0.18 -4.80 16.64
CA VAL A 177 0.75 -4.32 17.67
C VAL A 177 1.47 -3.06 17.21
N ALA A 178 1.94 -3.01 15.95
CA ALA A 178 2.58 -1.83 15.39
C ALA A 178 1.63 -0.61 15.41
N ALA A 179 0.38 -0.80 14.98
CA ALA A 179 -0.62 0.26 14.92
C ALA A 179 -1.04 0.75 16.31
N VAL A 180 -1.36 -0.16 17.22
CA VAL A 180 -1.78 0.19 18.59
C VAL A 180 -0.65 0.90 19.33
N LEU A 181 0.57 0.40 19.20
CA LEU A 181 1.72 1.02 19.85
C LEU A 181 2.00 2.42 19.30
N ASN A 182 1.92 2.62 17.98
CA ASN A 182 2.04 3.95 17.38
C ASN A 182 0.97 4.90 17.93
N ILE A 183 -0.32 4.52 17.88
CA ILE A 183 -1.42 5.36 18.37
C ILE A 183 -1.20 5.77 19.84
N LEU A 184 -0.78 4.84 20.69
CA LEU A 184 -0.50 5.14 22.09
C LEU A 184 0.69 6.07 22.26
N LEU A 185 1.77 5.86 21.50
CA LEU A 185 2.97 6.69 21.58
C LEU A 185 2.77 8.06 20.95
N ASP A 186 2.01 8.18 19.85
CA ASP A 186 1.65 9.48 19.26
C ASP A 186 0.88 10.31 20.26
N TYR A 187 -0.14 9.75 20.92
CA TYR A 187 -0.85 10.44 21.97
C TYR A 187 0.09 10.89 23.09
N LEU A 188 0.95 9.98 23.58
CA LEU A 188 1.84 10.26 24.71
C LEU A 188 2.91 11.31 24.38
N PHE A 189 3.53 11.21 23.20
CA PHE A 189 4.64 12.08 22.83
C PHE A 189 4.18 13.47 22.35
N ILE A 190 3.02 13.53 21.68
CA ILE A 190 2.51 14.80 21.14
C ILE A 190 1.81 15.61 22.25
N PHE A 191 0.92 15.01 23.05
CA PHE A 191 0.09 15.76 24.01
C PHE A 191 0.72 15.90 25.40
N PRO A 192 1.03 14.82 26.17
CA PRO A 192 1.61 14.98 27.50
C PRO A 192 3.07 15.45 27.50
N PHE A 193 3.89 14.98 26.53
CA PHE A 193 5.31 15.30 26.52
C PHE A 193 5.66 16.49 25.64
N ASP A 194 4.76 16.94 24.78
CA ASP A 194 4.92 18.08 23.87
C ASP A 194 6.21 18.02 23.02
N TRP A 195 6.55 16.82 22.53
CA TRP A 195 7.74 16.59 21.70
C TRP A 195 7.55 16.98 20.23
N GLY A 196 6.39 17.48 19.84
CA GLY A 196 6.13 17.99 18.49
C GLY A 196 6.43 16.99 17.38
N MET A 197 7.09 17.46 16.32
CA MET A 197 7.43 16.64 15.13
C MET A 197 8.36 15.47 15.44
N PHE A 198 9.30 15.65 16.36
CA PHE A 198 10.16 14.58 16.84
C PHE A 198 9.34 13.44 17.46
N GLY A 199 8.36 13.78 18.31
CA GLY A 199 7.49 12.80 18.97
C GLY A 199 6.69 11.97 17.97
N ALA A 200 6.07 12.59 16.97
CA ALA A 200 5.32 11.94 15.92
C ALA A 200 6.20 10.98 15.09
N ALA A 201 7.37 11.45 14.66
CA ALA A 201 8.32 10.64 13.91
C ALA A 201 8.81 9.42 14.71
N LEU A 202 9.13 9.62 15.98
CA LEU A 202 9.63 8.57 16.87
C LEU A 202 8.55 7.53 17.19
N ALA A 203 7.30 7.94 17.42
CA ALA A 203 6.19 7.03 17.65
C ALA A 203 5.96 6.09 16.46
N SER A 204 5.94 6.67 15.25
CA SER A 204 5.82 5.90 13.99
C SER A 204 7.02 4.98 13.77
N ALA A 205 8.23 5.41 14.07
CA ALA A 205 9.45 4.60 14.00
C ALA A 205 9.43 3.43 15.00
N ILE A 206 9.03 3.66 16.24
CA ILE A 206 8.95 2.61 17.27
C ILE A 206 7.87 1.59 16.91
N GLY A 207 6.66 2.05 16.55
CA GLY A 207 5.55 1.16 16.18
C GLY A 207 5.94 0.18 15.06
N THR A 208 6.47 0.70 13.96
CA THR A 208 6.92 -0.12 12.83
C THR A 208 8.11 -1.02 13.18
N THR A 209 9.04 -0.54 14.01
CA THR A 209 10.20 -1.32 14.47
C THR A 209 9.76 -2.52 15.31
N VAL A 210 8.87 -2.33 16.27
CA VAL A 210 8.37 -3.43 17.11
C VAL A 210 7.65 -4.48 16.25
N GLY A 211 6.77 -4.07 15.33
CA GLY A 211 6.13 -4.98 14.39
C GLY A 211 7.12 -5.77 13.53
N ALA A 212 8.16 -5.11 13.02
CA ALA A 212 9.23 -5.74 12.24
C ALA A 212 10.09 -6.70 13.08
N LEU A 213 10.42 -6.33 14.31
CA LEU A 213 11.14 -7.22 15.23
C LEU A 213 10.35 -8.47 15.57
N MET A 214 9.02 -8.38 15.68
CA MET A 214 8.17 -9.56 15.82
C MET A 214 8.29 -10.49 14.61
N VAL A 215 8.33 -9.96 13.39
CA VAL A 215 8.57 -10.73 12.16
C VAL A 215 9.95 -11.39 12.20
N VAL A 216 11.00 -10.64 12.52
CA VAL A 216 12.38 -11.17 12.62
C VAL A 216 12.44 -12.27 13.66
N PHE A 217 11.87 -12.06 14.83
CA PHE A 217 11.81 -13.05 15.90
C PHE A 217 11.09 -14.34 15.45
N TYR A 218 10.00 -14.23 14.69
CA TYR A 218 9.34 -15.38 14.10
C TYR A 218 10.27 -16.15 13.16
N LEU A 219 10.95 -15.47 12.25
CA LEU A 219 11.85 -16.08 11.25
C LEU A 219 13.14 -16.66 11.86
N LEU A 220 13.52 -16.25 13.06
CA LEU A 220 14.64 -16.84 13.81
C LEU A 220 14.29 -18.18 14.47
N ARG A 221 13.00 -18.48 14.67
CA ARG A 221 12.57 -19.68 15.37
C ARG A 221 12.89 -20.95 14.57
N ARG A 222 13.45 -21.96 15.24
CA ARG A 222 13.77 -23.25 14.63
C ARG A 222 12.55 -24.07 14.17
N ARG A 223 11.40 -23.81 14.75
CA ARG A 223 10.13 -24.51 14.46
C ARG A 223 9.42 -24.02 13.18
N CYS A 224 9.79 -22.87 12.65
CA CYS A 224 9.20 -22.30 11.42
C CYS A 224 9.76 -22.99 10.17
N THR A 225 8.90 -23.25 9.19
CA THR A 225 9.33 -23.81 7.90
C THR A 225 10.19 -22.80 7.17
N LEU A 226 9.75 -21.55 7.11
CA LEU A 226 10.48 -20.43 6.55
C LEU A 226 11.25 -19.71 7.66
N ARG A 227 12.50 -20.12 7.87
CA ARG A 227 13.42 -19.46 8.82
C ARG A 227 14.65 -18.94 8.11
N PHE A 228 15.34 -18.01 8.71
CA PHE A 228 16.61 -17.54 8.18
C PHE A 228 17.62 -18.69 8.00
N HIS A 229 18.35 -18.61 6.90
CA HIS A 229 19.38 -19.58 6.55
C HIS A 229 20.68 -18.84 6.21
N PRO A 230 21.83 -19.24 6.76
CA PRO A 230 23.12 -18.61 6.46
C PRO A 230 23.39 -18.57 4.94
N ILE A 231 23.78 -17.40 4.46
CA ILE A 231 24.15 -17.18 3.06
C ILE A 231 25.65 -17.45 2.94
N LYS A 232 26.03 -18.36 2.05
CA LYS A 232 27.46 -18.61 1.75
C LYS A 232 28.00 -17.49 0.87
N MET A 233 29.14 -16.91 1.24
CA MET A 233 29.81 -15.80 0.53
C MET A 233 30.83 -16.31 -0.51
N SER A 234 30.55 -17.39 -1.24
CA SER A 234 31.38 -17.85 -2.35
C SER A 234 31.03 -17.12 -3.66
N ARG A 235 32.02 -17.04 -4.59
CA ARG A 235 31.84 -16.39 -5.90
C ARG A 235 30.62 -16.93 -6.66
N LYS A 236 30.40 -18.25 -6.63
CA LYS A 236 29.26 -18.94 -7.24
C LYS A 236 27.95 -18.59 -6.53
N SER A 237 27.96 -18.51 -5.20
CA SER A 237 26.79 -18.12 -4.41
C SER A 237 26.37 -16.67 -4.68
N MET A 238 27.34 -15.76 -4.83
CA MET A 238 27.08 -14.36 -5.15
C MET A 238 26.45 -14.21 -6.54
N GLN A 239 26.93 -14.96 -7.54
CA GLN A 239 26.35 -14.96 -8.87
C GLN A 239 24.90 -15.48 -8.87
N LEU A 240 24.63 -16.56 -8.12
CA LEU A 240 23.26 -17.08 -7.94
C LEU A 240 22.38 -16.09 -7.20
N MET A 241 22.90 -15.41 -6.17
CA MET A 241 22.19 -14.38 -5.43
C MET A 241 21.76 -13.23 -6.35
N ARG A 242 22.67 -12.70 -7.16
CA ARG A 242 22.37 -11.63 -8.13
C ARG A 242 21.23 -12.03 -9.09
N ARG A 243 21.26 -13.27 -9.59
CA ARG A 243 20.19 -13.81 -10.46
C ARG A 243 18.86 -13.91 -9.73
N ASN A 244 18.86 -14.42 -8.49
CA ASN A 244 17.65 -14.56 -7.68
C ASN A 244 17.06 -13.21 -7.33
N ILE A 245 17.87 -12.23 -6.95
CA ILE A 245 17.42 -10.86 -6.66
C ILE A 245 16.76 -10.23 -7.89
N GLY A 246 17.43 -10.31 -9.06
CA GLY A 246 16.84 -9.81 -10.30
C GLY A 246 15.49 -10.47 -10.63
N TYR A 247 15.34 -11.76 -10.32
CA TYR A 247 14.10 -12.47 -10.51
C TYR A 247 13.01 -12.04 -9.51
N MET A 248 13.34 -11.87 -8.23
CA MET A 248 12.43 -11.35 -7.21
C MET A 248 11.97 -9.92 -7.53
N CYS A 249 12.90 -9.03 -7.91
CA CYS A 249 12.58 -7.68 -8.34
C CYS A 249 11.66 -7.69 -9.56
N ARG A 250 11.91 -8.56 -10.53
CA ARG A 250 11.06 -8.70 -11.71
C ARG A 250 9.64 -9.14 -11.35
N LEU A 251 9.45 -10.07 -10.41
CA LEU A 251 8.14 -10.51 -9.96
C LEU A 251 7.42 -9.47 -9.12
N GLY A 252 8.15 -8.79 -8.24
CA GLY A 252 7.59 -7.82 -7.30
C GLY A 252 7.49 -6.38 -7.82
N SER A 253 8.14 -6.05 -8.96
CA SER A 253 8.18 -4.66 -9.48
C SER A 253 6.80 -4.05 -9.70
N SER A 254 5.77 -4.84 -10.04
CA SER A 254 4.42 -4.31 -10.17
C SER A 254 3.82 -3.85 -8.84
N ALA A 255 4.18 -4.47 -7.72
CA ALA A 255 3.74 -3.99 -6.40
C ALA A 255 4.40 -2.64 -6.06
N PHE A 256 5.71 -2.50 -6.30
CA PHE A 256 6.40 -1.21 -6.17
C PHE A 256 5.78 -0.13 -7.05
N LEU A 257 5.54 -0.44 -8.33
CA LEU A 257 4.97 0.50 -9.29
C LEU A 257 3.51 0.88 -8.95
N CYS A 258 2.75 0.04 -8.27
CA CYS A 258 1.43 0.40 -7.75
C CYS A 258 1.52 1.52 -6.71
N GLU A 259 2.46 1.44 -5.77
CA GLU A 259 2.66 2.51 -4.77
C GLU A 259 3.09 3.82 -5.42
N VAL A 260 4.04 3.75 -6.36
CA VAL A 260 4.48 4.92 -7.14
C VAL A 260 3.32 5.51 -7.95
N ALA A 261 2.50 4.67 -8.58
CA ALA A 261 1.36 5.12 -9.38
C ALA A 261 0.31 5.86 -8.55
N ILE A 262 0.06 5.42 -7.31
CA ILE A 262 -0.86 6.11 -6.39
C ILE A 262 -0.31 7.50 -6.03
N ALA A 263 0.97 7.61 -5.68
CA ALA A 263 1.60 8.89 -5.37
C ALA A 263 1.54 9.86 -6.56
N CYS A 264 1.86 9.36 -7.77
CA CYS A 264 1.76 10.15 -8.99
C CYS A 264 0.32 10.55 -9.33
N MET A 265 -0.66 9.66 -9.13
CA MET A 265 -2.08 9.96 -9.35
C MET A 265 -2.56 11.10 -8.44
N MET A 266 -2.17 11.08 -7.17
CA MET A 266 -2.52 12.15 -6.23
C MET A 266 -1.90 13.49 -6.67
N PHE A 267 -0.62 13.49 -7.06
CA PHE A 267 0.07 14.68 -7.52
C PHE A 267 -0.56 15.26 -8.80
N VAL A 268 -0.75 14.43 -9.83
CA VAL A 268 -1.34 14.83 -11.11
C VAL A 268 -2.79 15.30 -10.92
N GLY A 269 -3.56 14.57 -10.12
CA GLY A 269 -4.93 14.94 -9.78
C GLY A 269 -4.99 16.33 -9.15
N ASN A 270 -4.18 16.60 -8.14
CA ASN A 270 -4.12 17.92 -7.51
C ASN A 270 -3.81 19.03 -8.52
N GLN A 271 -2.83 18.83 -9.42
CA GLN A 271 -2.49 19.82 -10.44
C GLN A 271 -3.65 20.11 -11.41
N VAL A 272 -4.36 19.07 -11.82
CA VAL A 272 -5.52 19.20 -12.72
C VAL A 272 -6.66 19.93 -12.02
N PHE A 273 -7.00 19.52 -10.79
CA PHE A 273 -8.10 20.13 -10.04
C PHE A 273 -7.85 21.59 -9.68
N ILE A 274 -6.60 21.96 -9.32
CA ILE A 274 -6.26 23.36 -9.02
C ILE A 274 -6.34 24.23 -10.28
N HIS A 275 -5.99 23.68 -11.44
CA HIS A 275 -6.04 24.41 -12.72
C HIS A 275 -7.47 24.73 -13.15
N TYR A 276 -8.39 23.76 -13.04
CA TYR A 276 -9.77 23.89 -13.57
C TYR A 276 -10.81 24.30 -12.55
N LEU A 277 -10.72 23.83 -11.30
CA LEU A 277 -11.73 24.05 -10.26
C LEU A 277 -11.16 24.81 -9.04
N LYS A 278 -9.93 25.32 -9.15
CA LYS A 278 -9.24 26.07 -8.10
C LYS A 278 -9.18 25.29 -6.76
N GLU A 279 -9.21 25.99 -5.65
CA GLU A 279 -9.05 25.42 -4.31
C GLU A 279 -10.22 24.49 -3.92
N ASP A 280 -11.45 24.82 -4.31
CA ASP A 280 -12.64 23.99 -4.02
C ASP A 280 -12.58 22.63 -4.71
N GLY A 281 -12.03 22.58 -5.93
CA GLY A 281 -11.83 21.33 -6.66
C GLY A 281 -10.79 20.43 -5.99
N VAL A 282 -9.69 21.01 -5.51
CA VAL A 282 -8.65 20.26 -4.78
C VAL A 282 -9.20 19.73 -3.46
N ALA A 283 -9.99 20.54 -2.73
CA ALA A 283 -10.64 20.12 -1.50
C ALA A 283 -11.61 18.94 -1.73
N ALA A 284 -12.42 19.00 -2.78
CA ALA A 284 -13.33 17.92 -3.16
C ALA A 284 -12.57 16.64 -3.58
N PHE A 285 -11.48 16.77 -4.34
CA PHE A 285 -10.63 15.64 -4.74
C PHE A 285 -9.93 15.01 -3.56
N SER A 286 -9.52 15.80 -2.57
CA SER A 286 -8.87 15.32 -1.36
C SER A 286 -9.76 14.33 -0.60
N ILE A 287 -11.07 14.52 -0.57
CA ILE A 287 -12.02 13.57 0.05
C ILE A 287 -11.94 12.20 -0.63
N ALA A 288 -11.92 12.18 -1.96
CA ALA A 288 -11.74 10.93 -2.71
C ALA A 288 -10.39 10.28 -2.40
N CYS A 289 -9.33 11.08 -2.27
CA CYS A 289 -7.99 10.61 -1.93
C CYS A 289 -7.90 10.02 -0.51
N TYR A 290 -8.68 10.51 0.45
CA TYR A 290 -8.74 9.92 1.80
C TYR A 290 -9.61 8.65 1.86
N PHE A 291 -10.65 8.57 1.04
CA PHE A 291 -11.55 7.42 1.02
C PHE A 291 -11.00 6.23 0.23
N PHE A 292 -10.33 6.50 -0.89
CA PHE A 292 -9.78 5.49 -1.80
C PHE A 292 -8.78 4.51 -1.15
N PRO A 293 -7.84 4.91 -0.29
CA PRO A 293 -6.91 3.99 0.35
C PRO A 293 -7.58 2.88 1.15
N ILE A 294 -8.72 3.13 1.78
CA ILE A 294 -9.47 2.12 2.54
C ILE A 294 -9.94 1.01 1.59
N ILE A 295 -10.51 1.39 0.45
CA ILE A 295 -10.99 0.47 -0.58
C ILE A 295 -9.81 -0.31 -1.18
N PHE A 296 -8.71 0.39 -1.49
CA PHE A 296 -7.49 -0.19 -2.00
C PHE A 296 -6.91 -1.26 -1.06
N MET A 297 -6.90 -1.01 0.24
CA MET A 297 -6.42 -1.96 1.25
C MET A 297 -7.24 -3.25 1.26
N VAL A 298 -8.55 -3.18 1.10
CA VAL A 298 -9.42 -4.37 1.03
C VAL A 298 -9.10 -5.21 -0.21
N TYR A 299 -8.93 -4.58 -1.38
CA TYR A 299 -8.57 -5.32 -2.59
C TYR A 299 -7.18 -5.94 -2.52
N ASN A 300 -6.23 -5.22 -1.92
CA ASN A 300 -4.90 -5.76 -1.64
C ASN A 300 -4.96 -6.95 -0.68
N ALA A 301 -5.79 -6.88 0.37
CA ALA A 301 -5.97 -7.99 1.31
C ALA A 301 -6.50 -9.25 0.59
N ILE A 302 -7.45 -9.08 -0.33
CA ILE A 302 -7.99 -10.17 -1.15
C ILE A 302 -6.90 -10.78 -2.04
N ALA A 303 -6.16 -9.94 -2.78
CA ALA A 303 -5.08 -10.37 -3.67
C ALA A 303 -3.95 -11.07 -2.90
N GLN A 304 -3.50 -10.48 -1.81
CA GLN A 304 -2.42 -11.02 -0.96
C GLN A 304 -2.82 -12.31 -0.24
N SER A 305 -4.12 -12.52 0.03
CA SER A 305 -4.62 -13.76 0.62
C SER A 305 -4.68 -14.89 -0.41
N ALA A 306 -5.00 -14.58 -1.66
CA ALA A 306 -5.02 -15.56 -2.74
C ALA A 306 -3.60 -15.95 -3.21
N GLN A 307 -2.63 -15.05 -3.11
CA GLN A 307 -1.27 -15.22 -3.64
C GLN A 307 -0.58 -16.50 -3.18
N PRO A 308 -0.45 -16.83 -1.88
CA PRO A 308 0.24 -18.06 -1.45
C PRO A 308 -0.51 -19.32 -1.89
N ILE A 309 -1.84 -19.28 -2.00
CA ILE A 309 -2.64 -20.40 -2.50
C ILE A 309 -2.34 -20.64 -3.98
N ILE A 310 -2.37 -19.58 -4.78
CA ILE A 310 -2.15 -19.63 -6.23
C ILE A 310 -0.71 -20.09 -6.54
N SER A 311 0.30 -19.44 -5.94
CA SER A 311 1.71 -19.72 -6.21
C SER A 311 2.14 -21.12 -5.76
N TYR A 312 1.63 -21.61 -4.63
CA TYR A 312 1.91 -22.95 -4.16
C TYR A 312 1.33 -24.04 -5.08
N ASN A 313 0.03 -23.91 -5.42
CA ASN A 313 -0.64 -24.87 -6.30
C ASN A 313 -0.15 -24.76 -7.76
N TYR A 314 0.30 -23.59 -8.20
CA TYR A 314 0.97 -23.41 -9.49
C TYR A 314 2.29 -24.21 -9.54
N GLY A 315 3.08 -24.18 -8.48
CA GLY A 315 4.30 -24.99 -8.36
C GLY A 315 4.04 -26.50 -8.38
N LEU A 316 2.85 -26.96 -7.94
CA LEU A 316 2.40 -28.36 -8.04
C LEU A 316 1.80 -28.72 -9.41
N ASN A 317 1.65 -27.79 -10.35
CA ASN A 317 0.92 -27.92 -11.60
C ASN A 317 -0.59 -28.23 -11.42
N GLU A 318 -1.17 -27.89 -10.26
CA GLU A 318 -2.58 -28.08 -9.93
C GLU A 318 -3.45 -26.93 -10.51
N ASN A 319 -3.55 -26.86 -11.83
CA ASN A 319 -4.20 -25.78 -12.56
C ASN A 319 -5.66 -25.56 -12.17
N GLN A 320 -6.39 -26.61 -11.80
CA GLN A 320 -7.79 -26.48 -11.34
C GLN A 320 -7.87 -25.72 -10.01
N ARG A 321 -6.98 -26.02 -9.07
CA ARG A 321 -6.92 -25.33 -7.77
C ARG A 321 -6.51 -23.88 -7.95
N VAL A 322 -5.52 -23.60 -8.81
CA VAL A 322 -5.10 -22.23 -9.20
C VAL A 322 -6.29 -21.42 -9.72
N ARG A 323 -7.03 -21.98 -10.70
CA ARG A 323 -8.20 -21.34 -11.29
C ARG A 323 -9.31 -21.09 -10.27
N ARG A 324 -9.60 -22.07 -9.40
CA ARG A 324 -10.62 -21.94 -8.34
C ARG A 324 -10.24 -20.82 -7.35
N ALA A 325 -8.97 -20.74 -6.92
CA ALA A 325 -8.49 -19.71 -6.03
C ALA A 325 -8.59 -18.32 -6.66
N TYR A 326 -8.17 -18.17 -7.91
CA TYR A 326 -8.28 -16.90 -8.65
C TYR A 326 -9.75 -16.46 -8.81
N LEU A 327 -10.64 -17.36 -9.27
CA LEU A 327 -12.05 -17.04 -9.45
C LEU A 327 -12.75 -16.69 -8.13
N LEU A 328 -12.36 -17.34 -7.02
CA LEU A 328 -12.88 -17.02 -5.70
C LEU A 328 -12.43 -15.62 -5.26
N ALA A 329 -11.16 -15.29 -5.40
CA ALA A 329 -10.64 -13.96 -5.11
C ALA A 329 -11.31 -12.88 -5.98
N LEU A 330 -11.45 -13.15 -7.28
CA LEU A 330 -12.09 -12.24 -8.21
C LEU A 330 -13.56 -11.97 -7.86
N LYS A 331 -14.34 -13.02 -7.57
CA LYS A 331 -15.74 -12.88 -7.14
C LYS A 331 -15.87 -12.11 -5.83
N THR A 332 -14.99 -12.37 -4.87
CA THR A 332 -14.96 -11.64 -3.60
C THR A 332 -14.64 -10.16 -3.84
N ALA A 333 -13.65 -9.86 -4.65
CA ALA A 333 -13.26 -8.48 -4.96
C ALA A 333 -14.34 -7.71 -5.72
N ILE A 334 -14.98 -8.34 -6.70
CA ILE A 334 -16.13 -7.76 -7.43
C ILE A 334 -17.29 -7.50 -6.46
N GLY A 335 -17.62 -8.46 -5.59
CA GLY A 335 -18.67 -8.30 -4.59
C GLY A 335 -18.40 -7.14 -3.64
N CYS A 336 -17.16 -7.02 -3.12
CA CYS A 336 -16.75 -5.87 -2.32
C CYS A 336 -16.80 -4.56 -3.13
N GLY A 337 -16.35 -4.59 -4.40
CA GLY A 337 -16.37 -3.42 -5.28
C GLY A 337 -17.78 -2.89 -5.55
N VAL A 338 -18.72 -3.80 -5.82
CA VAL A 338 -20.14 -3.45 -5.96
C VAL A 338 -20.70 -2.89 -4.64
N CYS A 339 -20.39 -3.52 -3.51
CA CYS A 339 -20.84 -3.05 -2.21
C CYS A 339 -20.32 -1.64 -1.90
N PHE A 340 -19.00 -1.40 -2.09
CA PHE A 340 -18.42 -0.08 -1.90
C PHE A 340 -19.00 0.96 -2.87
N ALA A 341 -19.23 0.58 -4.14
CA ALA A 341 -19.84 1.49 -5.11
C ALA A 341 -21.27 1.87 -4.69
N LEU A 342 -22.08 0.90 -4.29
CA LEU A 342 -23.46 1.17 -3.84
C LEU A 342 -23.45 2.05 -2.57
N VAL A 343 -22.65 1.73 -1.57
CA VAL A 343 -22.52 2.55 -0.36
C VAL A 343 -22.10 3.97 -0.71
N THR A 344 -21.11 4.13 -1.59
CA THR A 344 -20.61 5.46 -1.99
C THR A 344 -21.66 6.23 -2.80
N ILE A 345 -22.44 5.57 -3.65
CA ILE A 345 -23.50 6.22 -4.46
C ILE A 345 -24.66 6.68 -3.57
N PHE A 346 -25.12 5.83 -2.65
CA PHE A 346 -26.29 6.13 -1.83
C PHE A 346 -25.97 6.99 -0.61
N CYS A 347 -24.77 6.87 -0.04
CA CYS A 347 -24.34 7.59 1.17
C CYS A 347 -23.32 8.69 0.88
N SER A 348 -23.25 9.21 -0.37
CA SER A 348 -22.31 10.26 -0.75
C SER A 348 -22.44 11.53 0.12
N PRO A 349 -23.62 12.06 0.42
CA PRO A 349 -23.76 13.23 1.26
C PRO A 349 -23.26 13.02 2.69
N GLU A 350 -23.49 11.84 3.26
CA GLU A 350 -23.05 11.48 4.60
C GLU A 350 -21.53 11.30 4.64
N ILE A 351 -20.96 10.61 3.65
CA ILE A 351 -19.51 10.41 3.55
C ILE A 351 -18.80 11.76 3.40
N VAL A 352 -19.27 12.63 2.51
CA VAL A 352 -18.66 13.95 2.31
C VAL A 352 -18.86 14.83 3.53
N GLY A 353 -20.01 14.78 4.19
CA GLY A 353 -20.32 15.53 5.41
C GLY A 353 -19.44 15.15 6.62
N MET A 354 -18.77 13.98 6.60
CA MET A 354 -17.78 13.62 7.63
C MET A 354 -16.48 14.40 7.49
N PHE A 355 -16.18 14.96 6.30
CA PHE A 355 -14.94 15.65 5.99
C PHE A 355 -15.10 17.16 5.86
N ILE A 356 -16.20 17.62 5.26
CA ILE A 356 -16.44 19.03 4.94
C ILE A 356 -17.89 19.40 5.30
N ASP A 357 -18.04 20.60 5.87
CA ASP A 357 -19.35 21.17 6.19
C ASP A 357 -20.15 21.50 4.91
N ARG A 358 -21.48 21.38 4.98
CA ARG A 358 -22.40 21.63 3.84
C ARG A 358 -22.38 23.07 3.32
N SER A 359 -21.83 24.00 4.10
CA SER A 359 -21.70 25.42 3.74
C SER A 359 -20.59 25.71 2.72
N TYR A 360 -19.65 24.79 2.49
CA TYR A 360 -18.54 24.99 1.56
C TYR A 360 -18.89 24.58 0.13
N PRO A 361 -18.49 25.35 -0.90
CA PRO A 361 -18.73 24.98 -2.32
C PRO A 361 -18.14 23.62 -2.71
N ALA A 362 -17.01 23.24 -2.12
CA ALA A 362 -16.37 21.94 -2.30
C ALA A 362 -17.28 20.75 -1.92
N TYR A 363 -18.27 20.96 -1.01
CA TYR A 363 -19.21 19.92 -0.62
C TYR A 363 -20.05 19.42 -1.80
N ASP A 364 -20.67 20.33 -2.54
CA ASP A 364 -21.54 19.99 -3.69
C ASP A 364 -20.73 19.31 -4.81
N ILE A 365 -19.51 19.77 -5.05
CA ILE A 365 -18.58 19.15 -6.02
C ILE A 365 -18.28 17.72 -5.60
N ALA A 366 -17.93 17.49 -4.33
CA ALA A 366 -17.59 16.18 -3.81
C ALA A 366 -18.80 15.22 -3.80
N VAL A 367 -19.98 15.67 -3.36
CA VAL A 367 -21.22 14.86 -3.33
C VAL A 367 -21.60 14.37 -4.72
N LYS A 368 -21.46 15.21 -5.74
CA LYS A 368 -21.74 14.83 -7.14
C LYS A 368 -20.61 13.97 -7.74
N GLY A 369 -19.38 14.20 -7.30
CA GLY A 369 -18.18 13.54 -7.82
C GLY A 369 -17.96 12.14 -7.31
N LEU A 370 -18.15 11.94 -6.04
CA LEU A 370 -17.85 10.68 -5.37
C LEU A 370 -18.62 9.48 -5.94
N PRO A 371 -19.93 9.55 -6.27
CA PRO A 371 -20.67 8.47 -6.90
C PRO A 371 -20.10 8.04 -8.26
N LEU A 372 -19.65 8.99 -9.04
CA LEU A 372 -19.09 8.72 -10.35
C LEU A 372 -17.70 8.08 -10.24
N TYR A 373 -16.88 8.55 -9.29
CA TYR A 373 -15.62 7.90 -8.94
C TYR A 373 -15.83 6.43 -8.50
N ALA A 374 -16.92 6.17 -7.77
CA ALA A 374 -17.29 4.84 -7.30
C ALA A 374 -17.57 3.82 -8.44
N THR A 375 -17.98 4.27 -9.63
CA THR A 375 -18.18 3.36 -10.79
C THR A 375 -16.88 2.65 -11.19
N GLY A 376 -15.72 3.26 -10.92
CA GLY A 376 -14.41 2.68 -11.16
C GLY A 376 -14.00 1.56 -10.20
N PHE A 377 -14.64 1.43 -9.03
CA PHE A 377 -14.21 0.51 -7.98
C PHE A 377 -14.20 -0.95 -8.40
N VAL A 378 -15.19 -1.39 -9.18
CA VAL A 378 -15.28 -2.77 -9.68
C VAL A 378 -14.13 -3.07 -10.64
N PHE A 379 -13.84 -2.16 -11.57
CA PHE A 379 -12.72 -2.31 -12.50
C PHE A 379 -11.39 -2.34 -11.78
N PHE A 380 -11.25 -1.51 -10.76
CA PHE A 380 -10.06 -1.45 -9.92
C PHE A 380 -9.85 -2.76 -9.12
N ALA A 381 -10.93 -3.32 -8.56
CA ALA A 381 -10.90 -4.61 -7.88
C ALA A 381 -10.41 -5.74 -8.81
N VAL A 382 -10.96 -5.83 -10.03
CA VAL A 382 -10.56 -6.79 -11.04
C VAL A 382 -9.07 -6.63 -11.38
N ASN A 383 -8.62 -5.39 -11.55
CA ASN A 383 -7.23 -5.09 -11.89
C ASN A 383 -6.25 -5.55 -10.81
N ILE A 384 -6.49 -5.20 -9.54
CA ILE A 384 -5.59 -5.58 -8.43
C ILE A 384 -5.49 -7.10 -8.26
N VAL A 385 -6.63 -7.79 -8.30
CA VAL A 385 -6.64 -9.26 -8.16
C VAL A 385 -5.97 -9.93 -9.37
N SER A 386 -6.14 -9.39 -10.58
CA SER A 386 -5.48 -9.91 -11.78
C SER A 386 -3.96 -9.70 -11.76
N ILE A 387 -3.49 -8.54 -11.30
CA ILE A 387 -2.06 -8.28 -11.07
C ILE A 387 -1.50 -9.31 -10.09
N GLY A 388 -2.16 -9.53 -8.95
CA GLY A 388 -1.77 -10.53 -7.95
C GLY A 388 -1.72 -11.95 -8.52
N TYR A 389 -2.67 -12.31 -9.39
CA TYR A 389 -2.67 -13.60 -10.09
C TYR A 389 -1.45 -13.75 -11.01
N PHE A 390 -1.20 -12.79 -11.90
CA PHE A 390 -0.06 -12.86 -12.82
C PHE A 390 1.29 -12.87 -12.12
N GLN A 391 1.41 -12.18 -11.00
CA GLN A 391 2.59 -12.27 -10.12
C GLN A 391 2.77 -13.69 -9.58
N SER A 392 1.68 -14.31 -9.14
CA SER A 392 1.69 -15.63 -8.49
C SER A 392 2.01 -16.80 -9.44
N VAL A 393 1.69 -16.68 -10.74
CA VAL A 393 1.93 -17.71 -11.75
C VAL A 393 3.18 -17.46 -12.62
N GLU A 394 4.07 -16.55 -12.20
CA GLU A 394 5.35 -16.23 -12.87
C GLU A 394 5.24 -15.83 -14.36
N ARG A 395 4.06 -15.56 -14.87
CA ARG A 395 3.84 -15.18 -16.27
C ARG A 395 4.20 -13.71 -16.53
N ALA A 396 5.50 -13.39 -16.40
CA ALA A 396 6.01 -12.04 -16.60
C ALA A 396 5.76 -11.46 -18.02
N LYS A 397 5.58 -12.27 -19.05
CA LYS A 397 5.34 -11.80 -20.42
C LYS A 397 3.94 -11.19 -20.62
N LEU A 398 2.89 -11.79 -20.02
CA LEU A 398 1.53 -11.25 -20.05
C LEU A 398 1.36 -10.01 -19.15
N ARG A 399 2.24 -9.84 -18.16
CA ARG A 399 2.28 -8.69 -17.27
C ARG A 399 2.56 -7.36 -18.00
N HIS A 400 3.23 -7.37 -19.14
CA HIS A 400 3.48 -6.13 -19.92
C HIS A 400 2.19 -5.53 -20.48
N SER A 401 1.15 -6.34 -20.72
CA SER A 401 -0.16 -5.84 -21.15
C SER A 401 -1.00 -5.26 -20.01
N TYR A 402 -0.74 -5.66 -18.75
CA TYR A 402 -1.41 -5.20 -17.53
C TYR A 402 -0.45 -4.44 -16.61
N HIS A 403 0.55 -3.77 -17.18
CA HIS A 403 1.56 -3.07 -16.39
C HIS A 403 0.93 -1.87 -15.66
N PRO A 404 1.20 -1.66 -14.35
CA PRO A 404 0.73 -0.46 -13.63
C PRO A 404 1.14 0.83 -14.32
N ALA A 405 2.31 0.86 -14.98
CA ALA A 405 2.75 1.99 -15.79
C ALA A 405 1.85 2.27 -16.99
N ALA A 406 1.28 1.25 -17.63
CA ALA A 406 0.31 1.44 -18.72
C ALA A 406 -0.98 2.09 -18.20
N TRP A 407 -1.44 1.69 -17.01
CA TRP A 407 -2.55 2.35 -16.31
C TRP A 407 -2.23 3.77 -15.91
N PHE A 408 -1.02 4.00 -15.39
CA PHE A 408 -0.55 5.35 -15.06
C PHE A 408 -0.50 6.25 -16.30
N ILE A 409 0.08 5.77 -17.41
CA ILE A 409 0.13 6.51 -18.68
C ILE A 409 -1.29 6.77 -19.20
N LEU A 410 -2.16 5.77 -19.18
CA LEU A 410 -3.56 5.92 -19.60
C LEU A 410 -4.31 6.92 -18.73
N LEU A 411 -4.14 6.83 -17.40
CA LEU A 411 -4.81 7.69 -16.43
C LEU A 411 -4.29 9.13 -16.57
N THR A 412 -2.98 9.32 -16.71
CA THR A 412 -2.37 10.64 -16.97
C THR A 412 -2.83 11.19 -18.31
N ALA A 413 -2.87 10.38 -19.35
CA ALA A 413 -3.38 10.79 -20.67
C ALA A 413 -4.87 11.16 -20.62
N CYS A 414 -5.67 10.42 -19.83
CA CYS A 414 -7.06 10.77 -19.57
C CYS A 414 -7.19 12.10 -18.79
N PHE A 415 -6.43 12.29 -17.72
CA PHE A 415 -6.49 13.52 -16.93
C PHE A 415 -6.12 14.78 -17.71
N PHE A 416 -5.13 14.69 -18.60
CA PHE A 416 -4.72 15.82 -19.43
C PHE A 416 -5.42 15.87 -20.79
N GLY A 417 -5.71 14.72 -21.41
CA GLY A 417 -6.25 14.65 -22.75
C GLY A 417 -7.77 14.88 -22.83
N LEU A 418 -8.54 14.33 -21.87
CA LEU A 418 -9.99 14.51 -21.86
C LEU A 418 -10.44 15.97 -21.64
N PRO A 419 -9.83 16.76 -20.74
CA PRO A 419 -10.12 18.19 -20.65
C PRO A 419 -9.80 18.94 -21.94
N LEU A 420 -8.69 18.61 -22.60
CA LEU A 420 -8.31 19.25 -23.88
C LEU A 420 -9.26 18.89 -25.04
N LEU A 421 -9.81 17.66 -25.04
CA LEU A 421 -10.70 17.17 -26.09
C LEU A 421 -12.16 17.59 -25.92
N LEU A 422 -12.62 17.74 -24.69
CA LEU A 422 -14.03 17.93 -24.36
C LEU A 422 -14.31 19.27 -23.65
N GLY A 423 -13.29 20.13 -23.47
CA GLY A 423 -13.39 21.39 -22.73
C GLY A 423 -13.87 21.15 -21.29
N ASP A 424 -14.73 22.03 -20.78
CA ASP A 424 -15.30 21.87 -19.43
C ASP A 424 -16.01 20.52 -19.23
N ARG A 425 -16.57 19.93 -20.29
CA ARG A 425 -17.15 18.56 -20.26
C ARG A 425 -16.09 17.47 -20.15
N GLY A 426 -14.84 17.70 -20.57
CA GLY A 426 -13.74 16.74 -20.49
C GLY A 426 -13.14 16.64 -19.10
N ASN A 427 -13.10 17.75 -18.36
CA ASN A 427 -12.80 17.74 -16.94
C ASN A 427 -13.79 16.86 -16.16
N LEU A 428 -15.00 16.74 -16.69
CA LEU A 428 -16.13 16.01 -16.15
C LEU A 428 -16.11 14.53 -16.48
N ALA A 429 -15.46 14.13 -17.56
CA ALA A 429 -15.32 12.74 -17.96
C ALA A 429 -14.10 12.08 -17.33
N CYS A 430 -13.04 12.85 -17.01
CA CYS A 430 -11.92 12.37 -16.16
C CYS A 430 -12.32 12.25 -14.70
N HIS A 431 -13.22 13.14 -14.28
CA HIS A 431 -13.95 13.07 -13.04
C HIS A 431 -15.42 13.26 -13.42
N PRO A 432 -16.21 12.18 -13.42
CA PRO A 432 -17.59 12.22 -13.85
C PRO A 432 -18.52 13.17 -13.06
N SER A 433 -17.97 14.15 -12.34
CA SER A 433 -18.63 14.96 -11.32
C SER A 433 -19.33 16.23 -11.77
N CYS A 434 -19.16 16.68 -12.97
CA CYS A 434 -19.72 17.99 -13.36
C CYS A 434 -20.54 17.96 -14.65
N ARG A 435 -21.54 17.14 -14.78
CA ARG A 435 -22.55 17.31 -15.80
C ARG A 435 -23.67 18.19 -15.25
N ASN A 436 -23.47 19.50 -15.24
CA ASN A 436 -24.59 20.47 -15.40
C ASN A 436 -24.00 21.85 -15.70
N ALA A 437 -23.94 22.18 -16.99
CA ALA A 437 -23.51 23.48 -17.51
C ALA A 437 -24.57 24.57 -17.36
N ASP A 438 -25.63 24.35 -16.56
CA ASP A 438 -26.68 25.30 -16.29
C ASP A 438 -26.64 25.86 -14.86
N ASN A 439 -25.46 25.88 -14.24
CA ASN A 439 -25.31 26.44 -12.90
C ASN A 439 -25.08 27.98 -13.01
N PRO A 440 -25.93 28.84 -12.43
CA PRO A 440 -25.81 30.30 -12.53
C PRO A 440 -24.64 30.93 -11.80
N LEU A 441 -23.68 30.13 -11.29
CA LEU A 441 -22.50 30.60 -10.61
C LEU A 441 -21.29 30.90 -11.52
N TYR A 442 -21.41 30.73 -12.85
CA TYR A 442 -20.39 31.15 -13.79
C TYR A 442 -20.82 32.44 -14.51
N PRO A 443 -20.18 33.58 -14.28
CA PRO A 443 -20.43 34.77 -15.10
C PRO A 443 -20.00 34.47 -16.54
N ARG A 444 -20.93 34.69 -17.46
CA ARG A 444 -20.70 34.68 -18.91
C ARG A 444 -20.02 35.95 -19.39
N ASP A 445 -18.90 36.34 -18.85
CA ASP A 445 -18.15 37.48 -19.35
C ASP A 445 -16.67 37.29 -19.08
N LEU A 446 -15.99 36.78 -20.08
CA LEU A 446 -14.59 37.12 -20.39
C LEU A 446 -14.32 36.68 -21.85
N HIS A 447 -14.49 37.65 -22.75
CA HIS A 447 -13.90 37.63 -24.08
C HIS A 447 -12.39 37.65 -24.03
#